data_c00797707c94482eff1679e3fc8976db
#
_entry.id   c00797707c94482eff1679e3fc8976db
#
_cell.length_a   1.000
_cell.length_b   1.000
_cell.length_c   1.000
_cell.angle_alpha   90.00
_cell.angle_beta   90.00
_cell.angle_gamma   90.00
#
_symmetry.space_group_name_H-M   'P 1'
#
loop_
_entity.id
_entity.type
_entity.pdbx_description
1 polymer ?
#
loop_
_entity_poly.entity_id
_entity_poly.type
_entity_poly.pdbx_seq_one_letter_code
_entity_poly.pdbx_strand_id
1 'polypeptide(L)'
;MTRLTRLTRPRRLLRPGRRLAAGAAAGAVTLLTFTLSGCGSTGLTAPRLQTSLSSTFANLYVLQQTEQGNPKPSAASLKSQATCQKGGTPDIPQDGSGVWLCQITYLVAGPGYPVIAKYNVDVQTDGCYAADGDGPASVNGSPTITGPHYKQLINPLSLIDGCFDTT
;
A
#
# COMPACT_ATOMS: atom_id res chain seq x y z
N MET A 1 -34.81 -11.74 -26.91
CA MET A 1 -34.78 -10.69 -27.97
C MET A 1 -33.64 -9.75 -27.61
N THR A 2 -32.47 -9.98 -28.18
CA THR A 2 -31.21 -9.30 -27.81
C THR A 2 -30.83 -8.35 -28.96
N ARG A 3 -30.83 -7.04 -28.70
CA ARG A 3 -30.44 -6.03 -29.69
C ARG A 3 -28.94 -5.77 -29.58
N LEU A 4 -28.20 -6.13 -30.63
CA LEU A 4 -26.79 -5.76 -30.86
C LEU A 4 -26.75 -4.35 -31.43
N THR A 5 -26.07 -3.44 -30.70
CA THR A 5 -25.77 -2.08 -31.18
C THR A 5 -24.35 -2.09 -31.77
N ARG A 6 -24.28 -1.86 -33.10
CA ARG A 6 -23.00 -1.68 -33.83
C ARG A 6 -22.46 -0.28 -33.58
N LEU A 7 -21.22 -0.20 -33.10
CA LEU A 7 -20.42 1.03 -33.01
C LEU A 7 -19.64 1.22 -34.31
N THR A 8 -19.97 2.27 -35.04
CA THR A 8 -19.29 2.75 -36.25
C THR A 8 -18.04 3.56 -35.86
N ARG A 9 -16.89 3.16 -36.38
CA ARG A 9 -15.60 3.89 -36.28
C ARG A 9 -15.59 5.09 -37.27
N PRO A 10 -15.15 6.29 -36.85
CA PRO A 10 -14.84 7.38 -37.78
C PRO A 10 -13.47 7.18 -38.42
N ARG A 11 -13.43 7.27 -39.75
CA ARG A 11 -12.23 7.32 -40.58
C ARG A 11 -11.54 8.68 -40.38
N ARG A 12 -10.27 8.67 -40.01
CA ARG A 12 -9.41 9.86 -40.06
C ARG A 12 -8.85 10.03 -41.48
N LEU A 13 -9.16 11.18 -42.04
CA LEU A 13 -8.64 11.69 -43.28
C LEU A 13 -7.15 12.06 -43.16
N LEU A 14 -6.35 11.54 -44.08
CA LEU A 14 -4.97 11.96 -44.34
C LEU A 14 -4.98 13.38 -44.98
N ARG A 15 -4.17 14.28 -44.47
CA ARG A 15 -3.77 15.52 -45.13
C ARG A 15 -2.35 15.37 -45.65
N PRO A 16 -2.10 15.62 -46.94
CA PRO A 16 -0.75 15.69 -47.49
C PRO A 16 -0.22 17.12 -47.52
N GLY A 17 1.09 17.26 -47.36
CA GLY A 17 1.88 18.24 -48.05
C GLY A 17 2.21 19.56 -47.34
N ARG A 18 3.50 19.70 -47.03
CA ARG A 18 4.27 20.87 -47.50
C ARG A 18 5.76 20.65 -47.31
N ARG A 19 6.45 20.57 -48.44
CA ARG A 19 7.91 20.70 -48.56
C ARG A 19 8.30 22.16 -48.38
N LEU A 20 9.51 22.42 -47.90
CA LEU A 20 10.45 23.52 -48.10
C LEU A 20 11.28 23.63 -46.81
N ALA A 21 12.55 23.78 -46.73
CA ALA A 21 13.59 24.27 -47.59
C ALA A 21 14.92 23.95 -46.85
N ALA A 22 15.96 23.72 -47.60
CA ALA A 22 17.32 23.52 -47.11
C ALA A 22 17.83 24.80 -46.40
N GLY A 23 18.47 24.60 -45.23
CA GLY A 23 19.28 25.56 -44.53
C GLY A 23 20.44 24.87 -43.85
N ALA A 24 21.63 24.92 -44.51
CA ALA A 24 22.87 24.48 -43.89
C ALA A 24 23.29 25.54 -42.86
N ALA A 25 23.31 25.18 -41.59
CA ALA A 25 24.01 25.89 -40.55
C ALA A 25 24.87 24.92 -39.79
N ALA A 26 26.19 25.05 -39.96
CA ALA A 26 27.18 24.41 -39.11
C ALA A 26 27.02 24.96 -37.70
N GLY A 27 26.53 24.17 -36.77
CA GLY A 27 26.34 24.50 -35.39
C GLY A 27 26.96 23.44 -34.51
N ALA A 28 27.88 23.85 -33.65
CA ALA A 28 28.64 23.12 -32.70
C ALA A 28 27.83 21.99 -32.02
N VAL A 29 28.30 20.76 -32.09
CA VAL A 29 27.79 19.63 -31.35
C VAL A 29 28.22 19.81 -29.91
N THR A 30 27.38 20.49 -29.13
CA THR A 30 27.47 20.45 -27.67
C THR A 30 26.92 19.07 -27.27
N LEU A 31 27.81 18.15 -26.96
CA LEU A 31 27.47 16.90 -26.28
C LEU A 31 26.84 17.27 -24.93
N LEU A 32 25.50 17.45 -24.92
CA LEU A 32 24.74 17.34 -23.68
C LEU A 32 24.87 15.89 -23.22
N THR A 33 25.78 15.65 -22.30
CA THR A 33 25.75 14.44 -21.46
C THR A 33 24.44 14.50 -20.68
N PHE A 34 23.38 13.87 -21.22
CA PHE A 34 22.25 13.48 -20.39
C PHE A 34 22.80 12.53 -19.34
N THR A 35 23.11 13.06 -18.18
CA THR A 35 23.16 12.23 -16.98
C THR A 35 21.77 11.61 -16.88
N LEU A 36 21.65 10.35 -17.24
CA LEU A 36 20.56 9.48 -16.84
C LEU A 36 20.56 9.54 -15.30
N SER A 37 19.87 10.53 -14.77
CA SER A 37 19.47 10.56 -13.37
C SER A 37 18.74 9.25 -13.17
N GLY A 38 19.39 8.34 -12.45
CA GLY A 38 18.89 7.00 -12.21
C GLY A 38 17.43 7.05 -11.83
N CYS A 39 16.69 6.03 -12.17
CA CYS A 39 15.33 5.77 -11.74
C CYS A 39 15.24 6.16 -10.27
N GLY A 40 14.64 7.32 -10.01
CA GLY A 40 14.38 7.75 -8.64
C GLY A 40 13.64 6.63 -7.95
N SER A 41 14.07 6.28 -6.76
CA SER A 41 13.32 5.38 -5.90
C SER A 41 11.85 5.78 -6.00
N THR A 42 10.99 4.83 -6.36
CA THR A 42 9.56 5.04 -6.60
C THR A 42 8.82 5.46 -5.33
N GLY A 43 9.30 6.26 -4.46
CA GLY A 43 8.64 6.64 -3.20
C GLY A 43 8.15 5.46 -2.31
N LEU A 44 8.17 4.25 -2.85
CA LEU A 44 7.77 3.01 -2.18
C LEU A 44 8.92 2.51 -1.30
N THR A 45 8.95 2.98 -0.06
CA THR A 45 10.04 2.65 0.89
C THR A 45 9.48 2.00 2.15
N ALA A 46 10.29 1.16 2.81
CA ALA A 46 9.92 0.52 4.06
C ALA A 46 9.40 1.54 5.12
N PRO A 47 10.04 2.69 5.38
CA PRO A 47 9.54 3.64 6.36
C PRO A 47 8.14 4.20 6.04
N ARG A 48 7.83 4.45 4.77
CA ARG A 48 6.49 4.93 4.37
C ARG A 48 5.43 3.87 4.58
N LEU A 49 5.68 2.63 4.13
CA LEU A 49 4.80 1.50 4.39
C LEU A 49 4.59 1.29 5.88
N GLN A 50 5.64 1.28 6.68
CA GLN A 50 5.59 1.09 8.13
C GLN A 50 4.75 2.17 8.83
N THR A 51 4.90 3.44 8.43
CA THR A 51 4.11 4.54 8.97
C THR A 51 2.64 4.40 8.63
N SER A 52 2.30 4.14 7.36
CA SER A 52 0.92 3.94 6.91
C SER A 52 0.27 2.74 7.60
N LEU A 53 0.93 1.58 7.57
CA LEU A 53 0.40 0.35 8.14
C LEU A 53 0.19 0.45 9.65
N SER A 54 1.14 1.05 10.40
CA SER A 54 0.99 1.20 11.85
C SER A 54 -0.16 2.13 12.25
N SER A 55 -0.36 3.22 11.50
CA SER A 55 -1.47 4.16 11.77
C SER A 55 -2.83 3.55 11.42
N THR A 56 -2.94 2.85 10.31
CA THR A 56 -4.16 2.15 9.90
C THR A 56 -4.50 1.05 10.89
N PHE A 57 -3.53 0.22 11.29
CA PHE A 57 -3.71 -0.78 12.33
C PHE A 57 -4.25 -0.20 13.62
N ALA A 58 -3.66 0.90 14.11
CA ALA A 58 -4.10 1.51 15.37
C ALA A 58 -5.57 1.93 15.33
N ASN A 59 -6.02 2.52 14.24
CA ASN A 59 -7.41 2.94 14.06
C ASN A 59 -8.36 1.73 13.95
N LEU A 60 -7.98 0.71 13.20
CA LEU A 60 -8.78 -0.52 13.07
C LEU A 60 -8.82 -1.34 14.35
N TYR A 61 -7.74 -1.33 15.16
CA TYR A 61 -7.75 -1.96 16.48
C TYR A 61 -8.77 -1.29 17.42
N VAL A 62 -8.83 0.03 17.41
CA VAL A 62 -9.86 0.78 18.17
C VAL A 62 -11.27 0.39 17.72
N LEU A 63 -11.48 0.24 16.41
CA LEU A 63 -12.76 -0.24 15.87
C LEU A 63 -13.06 -1.67 16.35
N GLN A 64 -12.11 -2.59 16.22
CA GLN A 64 -12.24 -3.98 16.68
C GLN A 64 -12.65 -4.04 18.16
N GLN A 65 -11.99 -3.29 19.03
CA GLN A 65 -12.32 -3.24 20.47
C GLN A 65 -13.73 -2.71 20.69
N THR A 66 -14.14 -1.70 19.94
CA THR A 66 -15.50 -1.12 20.02
C THR A 66 -16.55 -2.15 19.59
N GLU A 67 -16.33 -2.87 18.52
CA GLU A 67 -17.23 -3.92 18.01
C GLU A 67 -17.34 -5.11 18.96
N GLN A 68 -16.27 -5.44 19.66
CA GLN A 68 -16.27 -6.48 20.70
C GLN A 68 -16.94 -6.03 22.00
N GLY A 69 -17.29 -4.76 22.13
CA GLY A 69 -17.85 -4.20 23.37
C GLY A 69 -16.81 -3.95 24.46
N ASN A 70 -15.53 -3.97 24.12
CA ASN A 70 -14.43 -3.68 25.04
C ASN A 70 -14.27 -2.16 25.26
N PRO A 71 -13.60 -1.73 26.36
CA PRO A 71 -13.23 -0.34 26.53
C PRO A 71 -12.44 0.18 25.32
N LYS A 72 -12.86 1.31 24.78
CA LYS A 72 -12.26 1.94 23.61
C LYS A 72 -10.91 2.58 23.96
N PRO A 73 -9.75 2.05 23.51
CA PRO A 73 -8.48 2.71 23.69
C PRO A 73 -8.38 3.92 22.73
N SER A 74 -7.46 4.84 22.98
CA SER A 74 -7.07 5.80 21.95
C SER A 74 -6.03 5.14 21.02
N ALA A 75 -6.07 5.46 19.71
CA ALA A 75 -5.07 4.95 18.78
C ALA A 75 -3.63 5.31 19.22
N ALA A 76 -3.42 6.52 19.76
CA ALA A 76 -2.13 6.98 20.26
C ALA A 76 -1.64 6.17 21.48
N SER A 77 -2.52 5.66 22.33
CA SER A 77 -2.14 4.87 23.50
C SER A 77 -1.56 3.50 23.14
N LEU A 78 -1.86 2.99 21.96
CA LEU A 78 -1.33 1.71 21.47
C LEU A 78 0.14 1.79 21.14
N LYS A 79 0.69 2.97 20.87
CA LYS A 79 2.10 3.17 20.47
C LYS A 79 2.53 2.18 19.38
N SER A 80 1.64 1.93 18.43
CA SER A 80 1.86 0.94 17.36
C SER A 80 3.07 1.33 16.50
N GLN A 81 3.92 0.36 16.21
CA GLN A 81 5.09 0.49 15.37
C GLN A 81 5.19 -0.71 14.44
N ALA A 82 5.26 -0.47 13.13
CA ALA A 82 5.47 -1.52 12.16
C ALA A 82 6.95 -1.64 11.81
N THR A 83 7.39 -2.88 11.62
CA THR A 83 8.68 -3.23 11.01
C THR A 83 8.40 -4.14 9.84
N CYS A 84 8.80 -3.73 8.63
CA CYS A 84 8.54 -4.46 7.40
C CYS A 84 9.84 -4.82 6.70
N GLN A 85 9.90 -6.01 6.12
CA GLN A 85 11.01 -6.49 5.32
C GLN A 85 10.45 -7.05 4.01
N LYS A 86 10.96 -6.57 2.89
CA LYS A 86 10.58 -7.06 1.56
C LYS A 86 11.07 -8.49 1.38
N GLY A 87 10.20 -9.37 0.90
CA GLY A 87 10.50 -10.80 0.78
C GLY A 87 10.87 -11.49 2.09
N GLY A 88 10.68 -10.85 3.24
CA GLY A 88 11.01 -11.42 4.56
C GLY A 88 12.52 -11.47 4.88
N THR A 89 13.36 -10.80 4.11
CA THR A 89 14.83 -10.80 4.29
C THR A 89 15.39 -9.38 4.13
N PRO A 90 16.43 -9.00 4.90
CA PRO A 90 17.12 -7.73 4.70
C PRO A 90 18.07 -7.72 3.51
N ASP A 91 18.31 -8.87 2.89
CA ASP A 91 19.36 -9.06 1.86
C ASP A 91 18.97 -8.51 0.48
N ILE A 92 17.73 -8.08 0.31
CA ILE A 92 17.24 -7.48 -0.93
C ILE A 92 16.91 -5.99 -0.71
N PRO A 93 16.85 -5.17 -1.79
CA PRO A 93 16.47 -3.77 -1.68
C PRO A 93 15.12 -3.61 -0.97
N GLN A 94 15.10 -2.77 0.06
CA GLN A 94 13.93 -2.53 0.92
C GLN A 94 13.08 -1.36 0.38
N ASP A 95 12.79 -1.43 -0.92
CA ASP A 95 11.98 -0.46 -1.67
C ASP A 95 11.18 -1.12 -2.79
N GLY A 96 10.29 -0.34 -3.40
CA GLY A 96 9.45 -0.78 -4.52
C GLY A 96 8.30 -1.71 -4.14
N SER A 97 7.49 -2.04 -5.15
CA SER A 97 6.34 -2.95 -5.04
C SER A 97 6.73 -4.40 -4.79
N GLY A 98 5.77 -5.21 -4.39
CA GLY A 98 5.91 -6.65 -4.17
C GLY A 98 5.52 -7.09 -2.75
N VAL A 99 5.89 -8.30 -2.39
CA VAL A 99 5.51 -8.91 -1.11
C VAL A 99 6.46 -8.49 0.01
N TRP A 100 5.86 -8.06 1.11
CA TRP A 100 6.53 -7.65 2.34
C TRP A 100 6.03 -8.45 3.54
N LEU A 101 6.90 -8.81 4.46
CA LEU A 101 6.53 -9.36 5.76
C LEU A 101 6.63 -8.25 6.80
N CYS A 102 5.50 -7.94 7.44
CA CYS A 102 5.41 -6.87 8.42
C CYS A 102 5.03 -7.40 9.80
N GLN A 103 5.64 -6.84 10.83
CA GLN A 103 5.28 -7.07 12.22
C GLN A 103 4.89 -5.73 12.85
N ILE A 104 3.74 -5.68 13.50
CA ILE A 104 3.28 -4.51 14.24
C ILE A 104 3.35 -4.81 15.72
N THR A 105 4.22 -4.09 16.42
CA THR A 105 4.29 -4.11 17.88
C THR A 105 3.39 -3.01 18.43
N TYR A 106 2.54 -3.33 19.40
CA TYR A 106 1.63 -2.38 20.02
C TYR A 106 1.36 -2.73 21.49
N LEU A 107 0.89 -1.74 22.25
CA LEU A 107 0.55 -1.91 23.67
C LEU A 107 -0.96 -2.12 23.81
N VAL A 108 -1.34 -3.18 24.49
CA VAL A 108 -2.76 -3.38 24.91
C VAL A 108 -2.99 -2.62 26.23
N ALA A 109 -4.18 -2.04 26.39
CA ALA A 109 -4.60 -1.44 27.65
C ALA A 109 -4.61 -2.52 28.76
N GLY A 110 -3.73 -2.37 29.74
CA GLY A 110 -3.54 -3.33 30.82
C GLY A 110 -2.08 -3.38 31.27
N PRO A 111 -1.52 -4.54 31.66
CA PRO A 111 -0.17 -4.66 32.25
C PRO A 111 1.00 -4.30 31.32
N GLY A 112 0.74 -3.68 30.16
CA GLY A 112 1.80 -3.02 29.39
C GLY A 112 2.74 -3.93 28.60
N TYR A 113 2.38 -5.18 28.37
CA TYR A 113 3.19 -6.05 27.52
C TYR A 113 2.98 -5.72 26.03
N PRO A 114 4.05 -5.59 25.25
CA PRO A 114 3.94 -5.44 23.82
C PRO A 114 3.37 -6.73 23.20
N VAL A 115 2.40 -6.56 22.31
CA VAL A 115 1.84 -7.64 21.49
C VAL A 115 2.32 -7.43 20.06
N ILE A 116 2.50 -8.52 19.33
CA ILE A 116 2.94 -8.48 17.94
C ILE A 116 1.83 -9.06 17.07
N ALA A 117 1.38 -8.27 16.09
CA ALA A 117 0.54 -8.71 14.98
C ALA A 117 1.41 -8.86 13.72
N LYS A 118 1.23 -9.96 12.98
CA LYS A 118 1.98 -10.24 11.75
C LYS A 118 1.09 -10.09 10.54
N TYR A 119 1.68 -9.63 9.43
CA TYR A 119 1.00 -9.40 8.16
C TYR A 119 1.87 -9.81 6.98
N ASN A 120 1.24 -10.47 6.01
CA ASN A 120 1.75 -10.58 4.65
C ASN A 120 1.18 -9.41 3.86
N VAL A 121 2.04 -8.55 3.32
CA VAL A 121 1.62 -7.29 2.69
C VAL A 121 2.02 -7.31 1.22
N ASP A 122 1.04 -7.14 0.34
CA ASP A 122 1.28 -6.96 -1.09
C ASP A 122 1.21 -5.46 -1.42
N VAL A 123 2.35 -4.88 -1.81
CA VAL A 123 2.48 -3.46 -2.13
C VAL A 123 2.49 -3.29 -3.65
N GLN A 124 1.57 -2.49 -4.17
CA GLN A 124 1.42 -2.17 -5.59
C GLN A 124 2.29 -1.00 -6.00
N THR A 125 2.47 -0.81 -7.32
CA THR A 125 3.34 0.24 -7.87
C THR A 125 2.85 1.66 -7.65
N ASP A 126 1.57 1.84 -7.35
CA ASP A 126 0.92 3.12 -7.03
C ASP A 126 0.98 3.50 -5.55
N GLY A 127 1.58 2.66 -4.69
CA GLY A 127 1.67 2.88 -3.25
C GLY A 127 0.47 2.36 -2.45
N CYS A 128 -0.48 1.69 -3.11
CA CYS A 128 -1.54 0.99 -2.40
C CYS A 128 -1.07 -0.40 -1.96
N TYR A 129 -1.64 -0.91 -0.88
CA TYR A 129 -1.29 -2.22 -0.34
C TYR A 129 -2.50 -2.95 0.24
N ALA A 130 -2.43 -4.27 0.20
CA ALA A 130 -3.29 -5.16 0.95
C ALA A 130 -2.44 -5.95 1.95
N ALA A 131 -2.82 -5.93 3.22
CA ALA A 131 -2.12 -6.61 4.31
C ALA A 131 -3.00 -7.70 4.91
N ASP A 132 -2.65 -8.95 4.64
CA ASP A 132 -3.35 -10.13 5.15
C ASP A 132 -2.78 -10.55 6.51
N GLY A 133 -3.67 -10.73 7.49
CA GLY A 133 -3.32 -11.03 8.87
C GLY A 133 -2.81 -12.46 9.05
N ASP A 134 -1.56 -12.60 9.54
CA ASP A 134 -0.88 -13.88 9.80
C ASP A 134 -0.74 -14.19 11.31
N GLY A 135 -1.64 -13.64 12.12
CA GLY A 135 -1.71 -13.95 13.55
C GLY A 135 -1.15 -12.90 14.50
N PRO A 136 -1.46 -13.04 15.77
CA PRO A 136 -2.22 -14.14 16.41
C PRO A 136 -3.72 -14.16 16.07
N ALA A 137 -4.36 -15.31 16.15
CA ALA A 137 -5.77 -15.50 15.81
C ALA A 137 -6.72 -14.60 16.61
N SER A 138 -6.37 -14.26 17.85
CA SER A 138 -7.15 -13.35 18.71
C SER A 138 -7.06 -11.88 18.28
N VAL A 139 -6.19 -11.55 17.35
CA VAL A 139 -5.98 -10.17 16.88
C VAL A 139 -6.34 -10.05 15.40
N ASN A 140 -5.55 -10.63 14.53
CA ASN A 140 -5.67 -10.47 13.08
C ASN A 140 -5.66 -11.78 12.27
N GLY A 141 -5.27 -12.89 12.86
CA GLY A 141 -5.18 -14.20 12.18
C GLY A 141 -6.53 -14.93 12.03
N SER A 142 -7.65 -14.31 12.38
CA SER A 142 -9.00 -14.85 12.15
C SER A 142 -9.85 -13.85 11.38
N PRO A 143 -10.59 -14.26 10.34
CA PRO A 143 -11.46 -13.37 9.58
C PRO A 143 -12.68 -12.87 10.37
N THR A 144 -13.00 -13.50 11.50
CA THR A 144 -14.10 -13.12 12.36
C THR A 144 -13.67 -12.95 13.80
N ILE A 145 -14.39 -12.10 14.51
CA ILE A 145 -14.30 -11.86 15.96
C ILE A 145 -15.66 -12.07 16.62
N THR A 146 -15.63 -12.34 17.91
CA THR A 146 -16.86 -12.46 18.70
C THR A 146 -17.16 -11.12 19.37
N GLY A 147 -18.29 -10.52 18.99
CA GLY A 147 -18.84 -9.33 19.60
C GLY A 147 -19.79 -9.64 20.79
N PRO A 148 -20.50 -8.62 21.31
CA PRO A 148 -21.48 -8.79 22.37
C PRO A 148 -22.54 -9.83 22.00
N HIS A 149 -23.04 -10.54 23.02
CA HIS A 149 -24.04 -11.60 22.85
C HIS A 149 -23.61 -12.73 21.91
N TYR A 150 -22.29 -13.01 21.84
CA TYR A 150 -21.71 -14.07 20.99
C TYR A 150 -21.96 -13.86 19.47
N LYS A 151 -22.27 -12.66 19.07
CA LYS A 151 -22.43 -12.34 17.64
C LYS A 151 -21.09 -12.42 16.92
N GLN A 152 -21.06 -13.17 15.81
CA GLN A 152 -19.90 -13.18 14.94
C GLN A 152 -19.89 -11.91 14.08
N LEU A 153 -18.75 -11.22 14.10
CA LEU A 153 -18.49 -9.99 13.35
C LEU A 153 -17.29 -10.18 12.45
N ILE A 154 -17.20 -9.41 11.37
CA ILE A 154 -16.00 -9.37 10.54
C ILE A 154 -14.88 -8.75 11.37
N ASN A 155 -13.70 -9.36 11.32
CA ASN A 155 -12.52 -8.82 11.97
C ASN A 155 -11.88 -7.73 11.10
N PRO A 156 -11.91 -6.45 11.50
CA PRO A 156 -11.34 -5.38 10.68
C PRO A 156 -9.82 -5.43 10.56
N LEU A 157 -9.16 -6.24 11.40
CA LEU A 157 -7.72 -6.43 11.38
C LEU A 157 -7.26 -7.63 10.55
N SER A 158 -8.17 -8.49 10.08
CA SER A 158 -7.80 -9.68 9.30
C SER A 158 -7.30 -9.32 7.91
N LEU A 159 -7.82 -8.24 7.33
CA LEU A 159 -7.38 -7.69 6.06
C LEU A 159 -7.38 -6.15 6.16
N ILE A 160 -6.23 -5.56 5.93
CA ILE A 160 -6.04 -4.11 5.95
C ILE A 160 -5.68 -3.64 4.54
N ASP A 161 -6.48 -2.75 3.99
CA ASP A 161 -6.17 -2.05 2.74
C ASP A 161 -5.77 -0.61 3.06
N GLY A 162 -4.81 -0.09 2.32
CA GLY A 162 -4.35 1.28 2.47
C GLY A 162 -3.50 1.74 1.31
N CYS A 163 -3.23 3.04 1.28
CA CYS A 163 -2.29 3.64 0.34
C CYS A 163 -1.43 4.65 1.10
N PHE A 164 -0.23 4.90 0.61
CA PHE A 164 0.64 5.96 1.09
C PHE A 164 1.13 6.81 -0.08
N ASP A 165 1.46 8.05 0.23
CA ASP A 165 1.97 8.98 -0.79
C ASP A 165 3.32 8.51 -1.31
N THR A 166 3.47 8.45 -2.62
CA THR A 166 4.68 8.03 -3.34
C THR A 166 5.49 9.21 -3.88
N THR A 167 5.01 10.45 -3.68
CA THR A 167 5.68 11.69 -4.14
C THR A 167 6.66 12.25 -3.13
#